data_701b7d00c8e1f8079f8406e461127891
#
_entry.id   701b7d00c8e1f8079f8406e461127891
#
_cell.length_a   1.000
_cell.length_b   1.000
_cell.length_c   1.000
_cell.angle_alpha   90.00
_cell.angle_beta   90.00
_cell.angle_gamma   90.00
#
_symmetry.space_group_name_H-M   'P 1'
#
loop_
_entity.id
_entity.type
_entity.pdbx_description
1 polymer ?
#
loop_
_entity_poly.entity_id
_entity_poly.type
_entity_poly.pdbx_seq_one_letter_code
_entity_poly.pdbx_strand_id
1 'polypeptide(L)'
;PWYLMIYIYTFFFVVIAMYNFIFHQDEYGKNELRAVWEFVVVGFVCTAIEAVYSQYLLTEFGLIIGIFIVFWTLYNPQTVVDSLTGVFAKGYLNQWIPEQMKREQKFHVLQISIWKLKQVNKLYGNSVGDKLLLDVADELNQITEGNYIFRIHGNQFLIFSMSQADYEKTKQEKDNQRSGFRIYQCTE
;
A
#
# COMPACT_ATOMS: atom_id res chain seq x y z
N PRO A 1 15.44 36.78 27.06
CA PRO A 1 15.60 36.96 25.60
C PRO A 1 16.17 35.75 24.89
N TRP A 2 16.80 34.77 25.56
CA TRP A 2 17.37 33.60 24.88
C TRP A 2 16.28 32.63 24.31
N TYR A 3 15.07 32.55 24.91
CA TYR A 3 13.96 31.83 24.37
C TYR A 3 13.42 32.41 23.04
N LEU A 4 13.56 33.72 22.82
CA LEU A 4 13.24 34.34 21.53
C LEU A 4 14.12 33.79 20.40
N MET A 5 15.40 33.51 20.69
CA MET A 5 16.29 32.88 19.71
C MET A 5 15.84 31.46 19.33
N ILE A 6 15.30 30.70 20.30
CA ILE A 6 14.77 29.35 20.04
C ILE A 6 13.56 29.40 19.09
N TYR A 7 12.63 30.36 19.31
CA TYR A 7 11.47 30.52 18.43
C TYR A 7 11.88 30.95 17.02
N ILE A 8 12.84 31.88 16.89
CA ILE A 8 13.36 32.31 15.58
C ILE A 8 14.03 31.14 14.86
N TYR A 9 14.82 30.35 15.58
CA TYR A 9 15.50 29.17 15.04
C TYR A 9 14.50 28.11 14.58
N THR A 10 13.53 27.80 15.41
CA THR A 10 12.46 26.83 15.09
C THR A 10 11.65 27.30 13.89
N PHE A 11 11.27 28.59 13.85
CA PHE A 11 10.54 29.17 12.72
C PHE A 11 11.33 29.03 11.41
N PHE A 12 12.63 29.31 11.43
CA PHE A 12 13.51 29.20 10.28
C PHE A 12 13.58 27.75 9.76
N PHE A 13 13.69 26.77 10.66
CA PHE A 13 13.68 25.35 10.28
C PHE A 13 12.33 24.91 9.69
N VAL A 14 11.23 25.37 10.27
CA VAL A 14 9.88 25.05 9.74
C VAL A 14 9.71 25.64 8.33
N VAL A 15 10.17 26.87 8.10
CA VAL A 15 10.11 27.51 6.77
C VAL A 15 10.95 26.73 5.75
N ILE A 16 12.17 26.32 6.11
CA ILE A 16 13.02 25.49 5.23
C ILE A 16 12.37 24.15 4.94
N ALA A 17 11.84 23.47 5.96
CA ALA A 17 11.15 22.19 5.79
C ALA A 17 9.93 22.32 4.88
N MET A 18 9.10 23.35 5.07
CA MET A 18 7.97 23.67 4.21
C MET A 18 8.39 23.97 2.77
N TYR A 19 9.46 24.76 2.58
CA TYR A 19 10.00 25.05 1.26
C TYR A 19 10.43 23.76 0.53
N ASN A 20 11.23 22.92 1.18
CA ASN A 20 11.66 21.65 0.61
C ASN A 20 10.48 20.74 0.28
N PHE A 21 9.49 20.67 1.18
CA PHE A 21 8.30 19.84 0.99
C PHE A 21 7.46 20.31 -0.19
N ILE A 22 7.23 21.62 -0.35
CA ILE A 22 6.46 22.17 -1.47
C ILE A 22 7.22 21.99 -2.79
N PHE A 23 8.55 22.11 -2.79
CA PHE A 23 9.34 21.99 -4.01
C PHE A 23 9.47 20.54 -4.50
N HIS A 24 9.40 19.55 -3.60
CA HIS A 24 9.53 18.12 -3.93
C HIS A 24 8.21 17.35 -3.75
N GLN A 25 7.07 18.02 -3.76
CA GLN A 25 5.77 17.39 -3.52
C GLN A 25 5.42 16.27 -4.53
N ASP A 26 6.00 16.31 -5.73
CA ASP A 26 5.78 15.29 -6.79
C ASP A 26 6.45 13.94 -6.46
N GLU A 27 7.40 13.92 -5.53
CA GLU A 27 8.10 12.72 -5.08
C GLU A 27 7.34 11.98 -3.96
N TYR A 28 6.40 12.67 -3.31
CA TYR A 28 5.65 12.13 -2.17
C TYR A 28 4.28 11.57 -2.57
N GLY A 29 3.89 10.50 -1.89
CA GLY A 29 2.55 9.93 -2.06
C GLY A 29 1.46 10.83 -1.47
N LYS A 30 0.24 10.75 -1.99
CA LYS A 30 -0.91 11.56 -1.53
C LYS A 30 -1.18 11.43 -0.02
N ASN A 31 -0.92 10.25 0.55
CA ASN A 31 -1.10 10.01 1.99
C ASN A 31 -0.02 10.68 2.82
N GLU A 32 1.22 10.69 2.33
CA GLU A 32 2.35 11.37 2.96
C GLU A 32 2.15 12.89 2.98
N LEU A 33 1.71 13.45 1.83
CA LEU A 33 1.34 14.85 1.75
C LEU A 33 0.24 15.22 2.76
N ARG A 34 -0.80 14.40 2.87
CA ARG A 34 -1.87 14.62 3.83
C ARG A 34 -1.36 14.62 5.26
N ALA A 35 -0.55 13.63 5.64
CA ALA A 35 0.01 13.52 6.99
C ALA A 35 0.82 14.77 7.39
N VAL A 36 1.64 15.28 6.47
CA VAL A 36 2.43 16.50 6.71
C VAL A 36 1.53 17.72 6.88
N TRP A 37 0.49 17.87 6.05
CA TRP A 37 -0.46 18.97 6.19
C TRP A 37 -1.25 18.90 7.50
N GLU A 38 -1.72 17.72 7.91
CA GLU A 38 -2.41 17.51 9.19
C GLU A 38 -1.50 17.87 10.37
N PHE A 39 -0.22 17.46 10.32
CA PHE A 39 0.78 17.84 11.33
C PHE A 39 0.97 19.35 11.44
N VAL A 40 1.14 20.04 10.31
CA VAL A 40 1.33 21.50 10.26
C VAL A 40 0.10 22.23 10.80
N VAL A 41 -1.11 21.80 10.44
CA VAL A 41 -2.36 22.43 10.92
C VAL A 41 -2.51 22.25 12.43
N VAL A 42 -2.27 21.04 12.96
CA VAL A 42 -2.33 20.79 14.42
C VAL A 42 -1.32 21.66 15.17
N GLY A 43 -0.07 21.71 14.70
CA GLY A 43 0.97 22.53 15.29
C GLY A 43 0.61 24.02 15.29
N PHE A 44 0.09 24.52 14.17
CA PHE A 44 -0.33 25.93 14.05
C PHE A 44 -1.46 26.28 15.01
N VAL A 45 -2.50 25.41 15.09
CA VAL A 45 -3.65 25.62 15.99
C VAL A 45 -3.20 25.63 17.45
N CYS A 46 -2.36 24.67 17.86
CA CYS A 46 -1.86 24.61 19.23
C CYS A 46 -1.04 25.85 19.59
N THR A 47 -0.15 26.27 18.70
CA THR A 47 0.67 27.48 18.90
C THR A 47 -0.18 28.75 18.96
N ALA A 48 -1.22 28.87 18.14
CA ALA A 48 -2.13 30.03 18.15
C ALA A 48 -2.93 30.11 19.46
N ILE A 49 -3.37 28.97 20.00
CA ILE A 49 -4.09 28.92 21.27
C ILE A 49 -3.14 29.28 22.43
N GLU A 50 -1.91 28.76 22.42
CA GLU A 50 -0.90 29.05 23.44
C GLU A 50 -0.49 30.52 23.45
N ALA A 51 -0.44 31.18 22.29
CA ALA A 51 -0.18 32.62 22.19
C ALA A 51 -1.24 33.46 22.92
N VAL A 52 -2.50 32.98 23.00
CA VAL A 52 -3.58 33.64 23.71
C VAL A 52 -3.63 33.21 25.19
N TYR A 53 -3.39 31.94 25.45
CA TYR A 53 -3.48 31.30 26.76
C TYR A 53 -2.10 30.75 27.19
N SER A 54 -1.16 31.64 27.47
CA SER A 54 0.25 31.28 27.77
C SER A 54 0.46 30.41 29.04
N GLN A 55 -0.59 30.03 29.74
CA GLN A 55 -0.54 29.17 30.92
C GLN A 55 -0.53 27.66 30.58
N TYR A 56 -0.80 27.30 29.34
CA TYR A 56 -0.92 25.91 28.92
C TYR A 56 0.21 25.56 27.93
N LEU A 57 0.93 24.49 28.24
CA LEU A 57 1.96 23.91 27.36
C LEU A 57 1.30 23.10 26.21
N LEU A 58 0.47 23.79 25.41
CA LEU A 58 -0.31 23.14 24.34
C LEU A 58 0.55 22.74 23.15
N THR A 59 1.66 23.43 22.91
CA THR A 59 2.57 23.16 21.79
C THR A 59 3.20 21.77 21.93
N GLU A 60 3.60 21.35 23.14
CA GLU A 60 4.14 19.99 23.37
C GLU A 60 3.09 18.91 23.11
N PHE A 61 1.86 19.10 23.56
CA PHE A 61 0.75 18.20 23.25
C PHE A 61 0.47 18.15 21.76
N GLY A 62 0.49 19.31 21.08
CA GLY A 62 0.33 19.41 19.64
C GLY A 62 1.40 18.64 18.88
N LEU A 63 2.65 18.71 19.32
CA LEU A 63 3.76 17.94 18.74
C LEU A 63 3.56 16.43 18.91
N ILE A 64 3.17 15.98 20.11
CA ILE A 64 2.93 14.56 20.37
C ILE A 64 1.79 14.04 19.49
N ILE A 65 0.67 14.76 19.42
CA ILE A 65 -0.48 14.41 18.59
C ILE A 65 -0.09 14.42 17.11
N GLY A 66 0.65 15.41 16.67
CA GLY A 66 1.12 15.53 15.29
C GLY A 66 2.04 14.38 14.89
N ILE A 67 3.02 14.01 15.74
CA ILE A 67 3.90 12.85 15.52
C ILE A 67 3.06 11.56 15.47
N PHE A 68 2.06 11.42 16.33
CA PHE A 68 1.17 10.26 16.32
C PHE A 68 0.35 10.16 15.01
N ILE A 69 -0.17 11.29 14.50
CA ILE A 69 -0.88 11.34 13.21
C ILE A 69 0.05 10.93 12.07
N VAL A 70 1.26 11.49 12.01
CA VAL A 70 2.28 11.14 11.01
C VAL A 70 2.62 9.65 11.11
N PHE A 71 2.91 9.17 12.31
CA PHE A 71 3.18 7.75 12.56
C PHE A 71 2.03 6.87 12.08
N TRP A 72 0.78 7.18 12.46
CA TRP A 72 -0.40 6.40 12.07
C TRP A 72 -0.62 6.39 10.56
N THR A 73 -0.41 7.53 9.90
CA THR A 73 -0.62 7.66 8.44
C THR A 73 0.48 6.96 7.65
N LEU A 74 1.74 7.05 8.09
CA LEU A 74 2.87 6.41 7.42
C LEU A 74 3.00 4.93 7.81
N TYR A 75 2.70 4.59 9.06
CA TYR A 75 2.77 3.23 9.59
C TYR A 75 1.49 2.42 9.36
N ASN A 76 0.46 3.02 8.74
CA ASN A 76 -0.67 2.23 8.25
C ASN A 76 -0.12 1.36 7.10
N PRO A 77 0.36 0.14 7.39
CA PRO A 77 0.94 -0.70 6.37
C PRO A 77 -0.22 -1.03 5.45
N GLN A 78 -0.24 -0.42 4.28
CA GLN A 78 -0.81 -1.12 3.16
C GLN A 78 -0.01 -2.40 3.15
N THR A 79 -0.58 -3.45 3.72
CA THR A 79 0.12 -4.72 3.89
C THR A 79 0.66 -5.11 2.53
N VAL A 80 2.00 -5.07 2.40
CA VAL A 80 2.68 -5.44 1.15
C VAL A 80 2.25 -6.86 0.77
N VAL A 81 1.95 -7.65 1.79
CA VAL A 81 1.61 -9.07 1.68
C VAL A 81 0.20 -9.30 2.23
N ASP A 82 -0.61 -10.08 1.52
CA ASP A 82 -1.92 -10.54 1.99
C ASP A 82 -1.75 -11.49 3.17
N SER A 83 -2.37 -11.18 4.31
CA SER A 83 -2.20 -11.91 5.57
C SER A 83 -2.66 -13.35 5.53
N LEU A 84 -3.58 -13.71 4.62
CA LEU A 84 -4.07 -15.08 4.49
C LEU A 84 -3.17 -15.90 3.56
N THR A 85 -2.88 -15.38 2.37
CA THR A 85 -2.27 -16.17 1.30
C THR A 85 -0.76 -15.97 1.14
N GLY A 86 -0.18 -14.99 1.83
CA GLY A 86 1.26 -14.71 1.73
C GLY A 86 1.74 -14.10 0.40
N VAL A 87 0.86 -13.95 -0.60
CA VAL A 87 1.15 -13.25 -1.85
C VAL A 87 1.00 -11.74 -1.68
N PHE A 88 1.45 -10.96 -2.67
CA PHE A 88 1.34 -9.50 -2.58
C PHE A 88 -0.12 -9.03 -2.50
N ALA A 89 -0.36 -8.05 -1.64
CA ALA A 89 -1.67 -7.44 -1.46
C ALA A 89 -1.97 -6.40 -2.54
N LYS A 90 -3.27 -6.13 -2.76
CA LYS A 90 -3.74 -5.08 -3.67
C LYS A 90 -3.12 -3.70 -3.39
N GLY A 91 -2.87 -3.38 -2.11
CA GLY A 91 -2.28 -2.10 -1.74
C GLY A 91 -0.90 -1.89 -2.35
N TYR A 92 -0.09 -2.93 -2.38
CA TYR A 92 1.24 -2.89 -2.98
C TYR A 92 1.19 -2.77 -4.52
N LEU A 93 0.17 -3.34 -5.17
CA LEU A 93 0.00 -3.23 -6.62
C LEU A 93 -0.06 -1.78 -7.10
N ASN A 94 -0.73 -0.91 -6.34
CA ASN A 94 -0.86 0.51 -6.67
C ASN A 94 0.48 1.29 -6.63
N GLN A 95 1.46 0.79 -5.87
CA GLN A 95 2.81 1.34 -5.82
C GLN A 95 3.70 0.69 -6.87
N TRP A 96 3.56 -0.63 -7.05
CA TRP A 96 4.40 -1.43 -7.94
C TRP A 96 4.20 -1.10 -9.43
N ILE A 97 2.94 -0.94 -9.90
CA ILE A 97 2.67 -0.62 -11.32
C ILE A 97 3.36 0.67 -11.76
N PRO A 98 3.21 1.83 -11.08
CA PRO A 98 3.88 3.06 -11.47
C PRO A 98 5.41 2.94 -11.51
N GLU A 99 6.00 2.15 -10.61
CA GLU A 99 7.45 1.90 -10.61
C GLU A 99 7.90 1.13 -11.84
N GLN A 100 7.16 0.09 -12.25
CA GLN A 100 7.48 -0.68 -13.45
C GLN A 100 7.31 0.18 -14.72
N MET A 101 6.26 1.02 -14.76
CA MET A 101 6.04 1.95 -15.88
C MET A 101 7.17 2.99 -15.99
N LYS A 102 7.69 3.51 -14.87
CA LYS A 102 8.87 4.41 -14.88
C LYS A 102 10.13 3.74 -15.41
N ARG A 103 10.24 2.42 -15.23
CA ARG A 103 11.37 1.62 -15.73
C ARG A 103 11.21 1.18 -17.19
N GLU A 104 10.10 1.55 -17.85
CA GLU A 104 9.74 1.14 -19.23
C GLU A 104 9.75 -0.38 -19.42
N GLN A 105 9.51 -1.14 -18.35
CA GLN A 105 9.48 -2.60 -18.42
C GLN A 105 8.14 -3.07 -18.95
N LYS A 106 8.18 -3.93 -19.96
CA LYS A 106 7.00 -4.63 -20.48
C LYS A 106 6.71 -5.82 -19.57
N PHE A 107 5.44 -6.03 -19.26
CA PHE A 107 4.98 -7.17 -18.48
C PHE A 107 3.68 -7.72 -19.05
N HIS A 108 3.49 -9.00 -18.88
CA HIS A 108 2.27 -9.71 -19.22
C HIS A 108 1.45 -9.94 -17.97
N VAL A 109 0.14 -9.75 -18.05
CA VAL A 109 -0.76 -9.90 -16.92
C VAL A 109 -1.73 -11.05 -17.15
N LEU A 110 -1.79 -11.96 -16.20
CA LEU A 110 -2.76 -13.05 -16.15
C LEU A 110 -3.65 -12.89 -14.94
N GLN A 111 -4.96 -12.80 -15.16
CA GLN A 111 -5.94 -12.77 -14.08
C GLN A 111 -6.53 -14.16 -13.87
N ILE A 112 -6.46 -14.64 -12.64
CA ILE A 112 -7.05 -15.91 -12.23
C ILE A 112 -8.15 -15.62 -11.22
N SER A 113 -9.33 -16.25 -11.41
CA SER A 113 -10.45 -16.14 -10.50
C SER A 113 -10.92 -17.52 -10.06
N ILE A 114 -11.02 -17.73 -8.74
CA ILE A 114 -11.55 -18.98 -8.18
C ILE A 114 -13.08 -18.96 -8.32
N TRP A 115 -13.60 -19.89 -9.10
CA TRP A 115 -15.02 -19.96 -9.33
C TRP A 115 -15.74 -20.58 -8.12
N LYS A 116 -16.93 -20.04 -7.79
CA LYS A 116 -17.80 -20.55 -6.72
C LYS A 116 -17.22 -20.55 -5.29
N LEU A 117 -16.18 -19.79 -5.00
CA LEU A 117 -15.63 -19.67 -3.63
C LEU A 117 -16.74 -19.34 -2.61
N LYS A 118 -17.67 -18.42 -2.95
CA LYS A 118 -18.82 -18.09 -2.09
C LYS A 118 -19.73 -19.30 -1.80
N GLN A 119 -19.89 -20.23 -2.76
CA GLN A 119 -20.68 -21.44 -2.55
C GLN A 119 -19.94 -22.42 -1.64
N VAL A 120 -18.63 -22.57 -1.81
CA VAL A 120 -17.78 -23.37 -0.91
C VAL A 120 -17.89 -22.84 0.51
N ASN A 121 -17.74 -21.52 0.71
CA ASN A 121 -17.88 -20.89 2.03
C ASN A 121 -19.27 -21.13 2.65
N LYS A 122 -20.32 -21.08 1.84
CA LYS A 122 -21.69 -21.31 2.31
C LYS A 122 -21.96 -22.76 2.70
N LEU A 123 -21.37 -23.73 1.99
CA LEU A 123 -21.63 -25.18 2.20
C LEU A 123 -20.69 -25.77 3.27
N TYR A 124 -19.43 -25.34 3.29
CA TYR A 124 -18.39 -25.98 4.10
C TYR A 124 -17.76 -25.05 5.15
N GLY A 125 -18.18 -23.77 5.19
CA GLY A 125 -17.66 -22.78 6.10
C GLY A 125 -16.47 -22.00 5.54
N ASN A 126 -16.19 -20.83 6.13
CA ASN A 126 -15.13 -19.93 5.68
C ASN A 126 -13.73 -20.54 5.79
N SER A 127 -13.50 -21.39 6.82
CA SER A 127 -12.21 -22.04 7.01
C SER A 127 -11.80 -22.95 5.85
N VAL A 128 -12.76 -23.59 5.20
CA VAL A 128 -12.52 -24.44 4.02
C VAL A 128 -12.20 -23.56 2.81
N GLY A 129 -12.91 -22.43 2.64
CA GLY A 129 -12.60 -21.49 1.58
C GLY A 129 -11.25 -20.79 1.76
N ASP A 130 -10.87 -20.48 3.00
CA ASP A 130 -9.57 -19.92 3.32
C ASP A 130 -8.43 -20.91 3.00
N LYS A 131 -8.64 -22.19 3.34
CA LYS A 131 -7.70 -23.25 2.97
C LYS A 131 -7.57 -23.40 1.45
N LEU A 132 -8.68 -23.35 0.72
CA LEU A 132 -8.66 -23.39 -0.75
C LEU A 132 -7.87 -22.20 -1.33
N LEU A 133 -8.00 -21.01 -0.73
CA LEU A 133 -7.23 -19.83 -1.14
C LEU A 133 -5.72 -19.99 -0.89
N LEU A 134 -5.35 -20.60 0.23
CA LEU A 134 -3.96 -20.93 0.55
C LEU A 134 -3.39 -21.95 -0.46
N ASP A 135 -4.10 -23.06 -0.66
CA ASP A 135 -3.67 -24.12 -1.57
C ASP A 135 -3.45 -23.57 -3.01
N VAL A 136 -4.34 -22.66 -3.45
CA VAL A 136 -4.20 -21.98 -4.75
C VAL A 136 -3.02 -21.05 -4.79
N ALA A 137 -2.78 -20.25 -3.73
CA ALA A 137 -1.66 -19.34 -3.67
C ALA A 137 -0.33 -20.08 -3.68
N ASP A 138 -0.22 -21.18 -2.94
CA ASP A 138 0.96 -22.06 -2.91
C ASP A 138 1.22 -22.68 -4.28
N GLU A 139 0.19 -23.16 -4.94
CA GLU A 139 0.30 -23.72 -6.28
C GLU A 139 0.74 -22.66 -7.30
N LEU A 140 0.19 -21.45 -7.23
CA LEU A 140 0.61 -20.33 -8.08
C LEU A 140 2.08 -19.98 -7.85
N ASN A 141 2.53 -19.92 -6.60
CA ASN A 141 3.93 -19.64 -6.26
C ASN A 141 4.89 -20.71 -6.82
N GLN A 142 4.47 -21.99 -6.84
CA GLN A 142 5.30 -23.09 -7.40
C GLN A 142 5.44 -23.00 -8.92
N ILE A 143 4.36 -22.65 -9.62
CA ILE A 143 4.33 -22.59 -11.08
C ILE A 143 5.03 -21.34 -11.61
N THR A 144 4.96 -20.25 -10.87
CA THR A 144 5.38 -18.91 -11.32
C THR A 144 6.69 -18.45 -10.69
N GLU A 145 7.74 -19.30 -10.72
CA GLU A 145 9.06 -18.94 -10.22
C GLU A 145 9.53 -17.59 -10.79
N GLY A 146 9.74 -16.59 -9.92
CA GLY A 146 10.21 -15.26 -10.30
C GLY A 146 9.14 -14.26 -10.77
N ASN A 147 7.86 -14.61 -10.79
CA ASN A 147 6.76 -13.72 -11.13
C ASN A 147 6.15 -13.05 -9.88
N TYR A 148 5.47 -11.91 -10.10
CA TYR A 148 4.77 -11.19 -9.02
C TYR A 148 3.31 -11.62 -8.99
N ILE A 149 2.86 -12.17 -7.85
CA ILE A 149 1.49 -12.62 -7.63
C ILE A 149 0.82 -11.65 -6.66
N PHE A 150 -0.30 -11.06 -7.07
CA PHE A 150 -1.10 -10.14 -6.27
C PHE A 150 -2.50 -10.70 -6.04
N ARG A 151 -2.97 -10.62 -4.81
CA ARG A 151 -4.38 -10.86 -4.49
C ARG A 151 -5.13 -9.53 -4.48
N ILE A 152 -6.06 -9.33 -5.43
CA ILE A 152 -6.80 -8.06 -5.58
C ILE A 152 -8.15 -8.06 -4.89
N HIS A 153 -8.83 -9.17 -4.90
CA HIS A 153 -10.12 -9.37 -4.23
C HIS A 153 -10.18 -10.76 -3.64
N GLY A 154 -11.22 -11.04 -2.83
CA GLY A 154 -11.37 -12.28 -2.08
C GLY A 154 -11.04 -13.56 -2.85
N ASN A 155 -11.38 -13.65 -4.14
CA ASN A 155 -11.17 -14.83 -4.97
C ASN A 155 -10.37 -14.56 -6.25
N GLN A 156 -9.68 -13.40 -6.38
CA GLN A 156 -9.00 -12.99 -7.60
C GLN A 156 -7.52 -12.73 -7.37
N PHE A 157 -6.71 -13.32 -8.24
CA PHE A 157 -5.26 -13.16 -8.27
C PHE A 157 -4.84 -12.56 -9.61
N LEU A 158 -3.83 -11.69 -9.58
CA LEU A 158 -3.11 -11.22 -10.76
C LEU A 158 -1.69 -11.74 -10.71
N ILE A 159 -1.22 -12.25 -11.83
CA ILE A 159 0.15 -12.69 -12.03
C ILE A 159 0.79 -11.78 -13.06
N PHE A 160 1.89 -11.15 -12.68
CA PHE A 160 2.69 -10.32 -13.56
C PHE A 160 3.95 -11.07 -13.94
N SER A 161 4.12 -11.35 -15.23
CA SER A 161 5.29 -12.01 -15.80
C SER A 161 6.10 -11.02 -16.62
N MET A 162 7.42 -10.99 -16.38
CA MET A 162 8.35 -10.17 -17.18
C MET A 162 8.79 -10.88 -18.46
N SER A 163 8.55 -12.17 -18.57
CA SER A 163 8.90 -13.01 -19.72
C SER A 163 7.65 -13.57 -20.38
N GLN A 164 7.61 -13.49 -21.71
CA GLN A 164 6.52 -14.10 -22.49
C GLN A 164 6.55 -15.64 -22.36
N ALA A 165 7.72 -16.24 -22.22
CA ALA A 165 7.85 -17.69 -22.04
C ALA A 165 7.21 -18.15 -20.71
N ASP A 166 7.43 -17.43 -19.61
CA ASP A 166 6.85 -17.75 -18.31
C ASP A 166 5.33 -17.52 -18.29
N TYR A 167 4.88 -16.48 -19.01
CA TYR A 167 3.44 -16.22 -19.20
C TYR A 167 2.75 -17.39 -19.92
N GLU A 168 3.29 -17.84 -21.06
CA GLU A 168 2.73 -18.96 -21.83
C GLU A 168 2.79 -20.28 -21.06
N LYS A 169 3.86 -20.54 -20.30
CA LYS A 169 3.98 -21.70 -19.43
C LYS A 169 2.91 -21.69 -18.36
N THR A 170 2.74 -20.59 -17.64
CA THR A 170 1.72 -20.44 -16.59
C THR A 170 0.30 -20.60 -17.15
N LYS A 171 0.04 -20.06 -18.34
CA LYS A 171 -1.24 -20.17 -19.02
C LYS A 171 -1.55 -21.62 -19.42
N GLN A 172 -0.61 -22.31 -20.07
CA GLN A 172 -0.81 -23.71 -20.49
C GLN A 172 -1.01 -24.66 -19.32
N GLU A 173 -0.28 -24.47 -18.23
CA GLU A 173 -0.37 -25.32 -17.05
C GLU A 173 -1.75 -25.17 -16.36
N LYS A 174 -2.31 -23.96 -16.36
CA LYS A 174 -3.64 -23.71 -15.81
C LYS A 174 -4.79 -24.09 -16.75
N ASP A 175 -4.62 -23.99 -18.07
CA ASP A 175 -5.60 -24.49 -19.05
C ASP A 175 -5.73 -26.02 -19.00
N ASN A 176 -4.65 -26.73 -18.70
CA ASN A 176 -4.64 -28.18 -18.54
C ASN A 176 -5.30 -28.66 -17.24
N GLN A 177 -5.32 -27.81 -16.20
CA GLN A 177 -6.01 -28.08 -14.94
C GLN A 177 -7.50 -27.74 -15.07
N ARG A 178 -8.33 -28.71 -15.48
CA ARG A 178 -9.80 -28.61 -15.63
C ARG A 178 -10.58 -28.31 -14.35
N SER A 179 -9.99 -27.78 -13.30
CA SER A 179 -10.61 -27.65 -11.98
C SER A 179 -10.82 -26.19 -11.57
N GLY A 180 -12.05 -25.71 -11.74
CA GLY A 180 -12.59 -24.62 -10.89
C GLY A 180 -12.08 -23.20 -11.10
N PHE A 181 -11.15 -22.94 -12.03
CA PHE A 181 -10.59 -21.63 -12.29
C PHE A 181 -11.16 -21.01 -13.57
N ARG A 182 -11.39 -19.69 -13.56
CA ARG A 182 -11.62 -18.89 -14.76
C ARG A 182 -10.40 -18.00 -14.99
N ILE A 183 -9.78 -18.16 -16.13
CA ILE A 183 -8.64 -17.34 -16.57
C ILE A 183 -9.19 -16.23 -17.45
N TYR A 184 -8.79 -14.99 -17.12
CA TYR A 184 -9.05 -13.82 -17.95
C TYR A 184 -7.71 -13.27 -18.40
N GLN A 185 -7.56 -13.14 -19.71
CA GLN A 185 -6.36 -12.57 -20.31
C GLN A 185 -6.54 -11.05 -20.37
N CYS A 186 -5.67 -10.29 -19.73
CA CYS A 186 -5.50 -8.86 -19.98
C CYS A 186 -4.25 -8.71 -20.84
N THR A 187 -4.43 -8.44 -22.12
CA THR A 187 -3.35 -8.03 -23.04
C THR A 187 -3.30 -6.51 -23.08
N GLU A 188 -2.10 -5.95 -22.88
CA GLU A 188 -1.64 -4.56 -23.03
C GLU A 188 -2.01 -3.59 -21.92
#